data_092f2f6de0d2030804429bcf8fc28a2c
#
_entry.id   092f2f6de0d2030804429bcf8fc28a2c
#
_cell.length_a   1.000
_cell.length_b   1.000
_cell.length_c   1.000
_cell.angle_alpha   90.00
_cell.angle_beta   90.00
_cell.angle_gamma   90.00
#
_symmetry.space_group_name_H-M   'P 1'
#
loop_
_entity.id
_entity.type
_entity.pdbx_description
1 polymer ?
#
loop_
_entity_poly.entity_id
_entity_poly.type
_entity_poly.pdbx_seq_one_letter_code
_entity_poly.pdbx_strand_id
1 'polypeptide(L)' 'MKGFTPPTQRERDKYRAAQEVGLLERVLEVGWAGLTAKESGRIGGLLAHKNRE' A
#
# COMPACT_ATOMS: atom_id res chain seq x y z
N MET A 1 2.78 -2.60 25.25
CA MET A 1 2.42 -2.39 24.71
C MET A 1 2.65 -2.19 23.87
N LYS A 2 2.41 -2.39 23.42
CA LYS A 2 2.68 -2.20 22.55
C LYS A 2 2.61 -1.04 22.17
N GLY A 3 2.86 -0.39 22.19
CA GLY A 3 2.79 0.88 21.99
C GLY A 3 2.85 1.27 20.60
N PHE A 4 3.09 2.50 20.33
CA PHE A 4 3.14 2.99 18.99
C PHE A 4 4.33 2.45 18.22
N THR A 5 4.10 1.99 17.02
CA THR A 5 5.15 1.51 16.16
C THR A 5 5.21 2.38 14.93
N PRO A 6 6.34 3.01 14.65
CA PRO A 6 6.43 3.86 13.48
C PRO A 6 6.29 3.03 12.20
N PRO A 7 5.83 3.63 11.12
CA PRO A 7 5.67 2.93 9.88
C PRO A 7 7.00 2.40 9.39
N THR A 8 6.99 1.17 8.94
CA THR A 8 8.20 0.57 8.40
C THR A 8 8.39 1.05 6.98
N GLN A 9 9.54 0.76 6.44
CA GLN A 9 9.80 1.11 5.07
C GLN A 9 8.82 0.42 4.14
N ARG A 10 8.42 -0.78 4.51
CA ARG A 10 7.45 -1.52 3.73
C ARG A 10 6.12 -0.76 3.64
N GLU A 11 5.70 -0.16 4.74
CA GLU A 11 4.46 0.58 4.73
C GLU A 11 4.58 1.83 3.89
N ARG A 12 5.72 2.46 3.94
CA ARG A 12 5.94 3.64 3.11
C ARG A 12 5.85 3.27 1.65
N ASP A 13 6.45 2.15 1.28
CA ASP A 13 6.43 1.69 -0.10
C ASP A 13 5.00 1.42 -0.55
N LYS A 14 4.19 0.87 0.36
CA LYS A 14 2.81 0.60 0.05
C LYS A 14 2.07 1.88 -0.30
N TYR A 15 2.23 2.90 0.52
CA TYR A 15 1.55 4.16 0.27
C TYR A 15 2.04 4.78 -1.01
N ARG A 16 3.32 4.68 -1.25
CA ARG A 16 3.87 5.24 -2.47
C ARG A 16 3.34 4.51 -3.69
N ALA A 17 3.25 3.19 -3.60
CA ALA A 17 2.72 2.40 -4.70
C ALA A 17 1.26 2.77 -4.96
N ALA A 18 0.50 2.95 -3.89
CA ALA A 18 -0.89 3.33 -4.03
C ALA A 18 -1.00 4.67 -4.75
N GLN A 19 -0.10 5.57 -4.43
CA GLN A 19 -0.10 6.88 -5.07
C GLN A 19 0.23 6.76 -6.55
N GLU A 20 1.17 5.91 -6.88
CA GLU A 20 1.57 5.75 -8.26
C GLU A 20 0.48 5.14 -9.13
N VAL A 21 -0.29 4.24 -8.58
CA VAL A 21 -1.39 3.65 -9.33
C VAL A 21 -2.67 4.45 -9.20
N GLY A 22 -2.62 5.56 -8.46
CA GLY A 22 -3.79 6.42 -8.32
C GLY A 22 -4.82 5.92 -7.34
N LEU A 23 -4.45 5.08 -6.41
CA LEU A 23 -5.38 4.52 -5.45
C LEU A 23 -5.18 5.04 -4.03
N LEU A 24 -4.28 6.00 -3.85
CA LEU A 24 -4.01 6.50 -2.51
C LEU A 24 -5.27 7.07 -1.85
N GLU A 25 -6.02 7.86 -2.57
CA GLU A 25 -7.23 8.44 -2.03
C GLU A 25 -8.21 7.36 -1.63
N ARG A 26 -8.26 6.31 -2.42
CA ARG A 26 -9.14 5.21 -2.15
C ARG A 26 -8.72 4.52 -0.84
N VAL A 27 -7.42 4.35 -0.67
CA VAL A 27 -6.90 3.74 0.54
C VAL A 27 -7.25 4.58 1.75
N LEU A 28 -7.14 5.89 1.63
CA LEU A 28 -7.45 6.77 2.73
C LEU A 28 -8.94 6.75 3.05
N GLU A 29 -9.74 6.46 2.06
CA GLU A 29 -11.18 6.45 2.23
C GLU A 29 -11.70 5.13 2.80
N VAL A 30 -11.29 4.02 2.23
CA VAL A 30 -11.81 2.73 2.63
C VAL A 30 -10.81 1.86 3.38
N GLY A 31 -9.58 2.29 3.47
CA GLY A 31 -8.56 1.50 4.13
C GLY A 31 -8.05 0.39 3.23
N TRP A 32 -6.96 -0.23 3.67
CA TRP A 32 -6.38 -1.32 2.88
C TRP A 32 -7.36 -2.48 2.75
N ALA A 33 -8.08 -2.76 3.81
CA ALA A 33 -9.01 -3.87 3.80
C ALA A 33 -10.23 -3.61 2.92
N GLY A 34 -10.49 -2.35 2.62
CA GLY A 34 -11.64 -2.00 1.80
C GLY A 34 -11.36 -2.03 0.31
N LEU A 35 -10.11 -2.26 -0.07
CA LEU A 35 -9.77 -2.30 -1.48
C LEU A 35 -10.24 -3.61 -2.11
N THR A 36 -10.62 -3.53 -3.39
CA THR A 36 -10.98 -4.74 -4.09
C THR A 36 -9.73 -5.55 -4.40
N ALA A 37 -9.92 -6.80 -4.76
CA ALA A 37 -8.79 -7.65 -5.10
C ALA A 37 -8.02 -7.06 -6.28
N LYS A 38 -8.71 -6.44 -7.21
CA LYS A 38 -8.09 -5.83 -8.35
C LYS A 38 -7.21 -4.65 -7.94
N GLU A 39 -7.74 -3.80 -7.08
CA GLU A 39 -6.98 -2.64 -6.60
C GLU A 39 -5.80 -3.08 -5.79
N SER A 40 -6.04 -4.02 -4.89
CA SER A 40 -4.97 -4.53 -4.04
C SER A 40 -3.90 -5.21 -4.88
N GLY A 41 -4.32 -5.91 -5.91
CA GLY A 41 -3.39 -6.58 -6.80
C GLY A 41 -2.48 -5.62 -7.55
N ARG A 42 -3.03 -4.47 -7.92
CA ARG A 42 -2.22 -3.48 -8.61
C ARG A 42 -1.11 -2.96 -7.73
N ILE A 43 -1.46 -2.65 -6.50
CA ILE A 43 -0.47 -2.14 -5.56
C ILE A 43 0.54 -3.23 -5.25
N GLY A 44 0.07 -4.46 -5.06
CA GLY A 44 0.95 -5.57 -4.78
C GLY A 44 1.89 -5.86 -5.92
N GLY A 45 1.38 -5.76 -7.15
CA GLY A 45 2.19 -5.99 -8.32
C GLY A 45 3.32 -4.98 -8.44
N LEU A 46 3.00 -3.73 -8.17
CA LEU A 46 4.00 -2.68 -8.24
C LEU A 46 5.06 -2.88 -7.18
N LEU A 47 4.65 -3.26 -5.97
CA LEU A 47 5.59 -3.50 -4.90
C LEU A 47 6.50 -4.68 -5.21
N ALA A 48 5.92 -5.73 -5.74
CA ALA A 48 6.70 -6.91 -6.09
C ALA A 48 7.74 -6.56 -7.14
N HIS A 49 7.35 -5.74 -8.09
CA HIS A 49 8.23 -5.33 -9.15
C HIS A 49 9.39 -4.51 -8.58
N LYS A 50 9.10 -3.63 -7.67
CA LYS A 50 10.12 -2.81 -7.06
C LYS A 50 11.08 -3.63 -6.24
N ASN A 51 10.57 -4.59 -5.52
CA ASN A 51 11.42 -5.40 -4.67
C ASN A 51 12.28 -6.39 -5.43
N ARG A 52 11.98 -6.62 -6.69
CA ARG A 52 12.77 -7.50 -7.45
C ARG A 52 14.06 -6.95 -7.82
N GLU A 53 14.27 -5.75 -7.78
CA GLU A 53 15.49 -5.16 -8.13
C GLU A 53 16.62 -5.56 -7.52
#